data_0c47b9358572af3572be6d7680625225
#
_entry.id   0c47b9358572af3572be6d7680625225
#
_cell.length_a   1.000
_cell.length_b   1.000
_cell.length_c   1.000
_cell.angle_alpha   90.00
_cell.angle_beta   90.00
_cell.angle_gamma   90.00
#
_symmetry.space_group_name_H-M   'P 1'
#
loop_
_entity.id
_entity.type
_entity.pdbx_description
1 polymer ?
#
loop_
_entity_poly.entity_id
_entity_poly.type
_entity_poly.pdbx_seq_one_letter_code
_entity_poly.pdbx_strand_id
1 'polypeptide(L)'
;AVNEDYRIREFLNKKLKAASVPRIFIERAGQRIRVKIYTARPGVVIGQKGSALETLKADLAKFLGKDVLVDIQEIKKPDLVAYLVAESVALQLERRVSFRRAIKKAISSCMSAGADGVKLQVSGRLGGAEIARTEWQRKGRIPLHTLRENIDYGFTEANTVYGKIGVKVWIYKGEVL
;
A
#
# COMPACT_ATOMS: atom_id res chain seq x y z
N ALA A 1 -10.30 -1.42 -22.61
CA ALA A 1 -9.27 -0.70 -21.87
C ALA A 1 -9.46 -0.91 -20.36
N VAL A 2 -10.52 -0.39 -19.72
CA VAL A 2 -10.70 -0.42 -18.26
C VAL A 2 -10.66 -1.85 -17.66
N ASN A 3 -11.36 -2.80 -18.27
CA ASN A 3 -11.36 -4.20 -17.81
C ASN A 3 -9.97 -4.86 -17.91
N GLU A 4 -9.19 -4.54 -18.96
CA GLU A 4 -7.81 -5.00 -19.05
C GLU A 4 -6.94 -4.41 -17.95
N ASP A 5 -7.09 -3.11 -17.66
CA ASP A 5 -6.34 -2.44 -16.58
C ASP A 5 -6.66 -3.03 -15.21
N TYR A 6 -7.92 -3.35 -14.96
CA TYR A 6 -8.33 -4.02 -13.73
C TYR A 6 -7.66 -5.39 -13.60
N ARG A 7 -7.70 -6.21 -14.67
CA ARG A 7 -7.07 -7.53 -14.70
C ARG A 7 -5.55 -7.47 -14.51
N ILE A 8 -4.89 -6.49 -15.13
CA ILE A 8 -3.45 -6.26 -14.94
C ILE A 8 -3.15 -5.95 -13.47
N ARG A 9 -3.91 -5.05 -12.84
CA ARG A 9 -3.72 -4.68 -11.43
C ARG A 9 -3.96 -5.88 -10.51
N GLU A 10 -5.01 -6.64 -10.75
CA GLU A 10 -5.31 -7.84 -9.95
C GLU A 10 -4.20 -8.89 -10.06
N PHE A 11 -3.72 -9.14 -11.27
CA PHE A 11 -2.63 -10.08 -11.53
C PHE A 11 -1.33 -9.64 -10.83
N LEU A 12 -0.97 -8.36 -10.96
CA LEU A 12 0.23 -7.81 -10.34
C LEU A 12 0.14 -7.80 -8.81
N ASN A 13 -1.00 -7.43 -8.26
CA ASN A 13 -1.21 -7.42 -6.81
C ASN A 13 -1.10 -8.84 -6.21
N LYS A 14 -1.59 -9.86 -6.91
CA LYS A 14 -1.43 -11.25 -6.48
C LYS A 14 0.03 -11.70 -6.50
N LYS A 15 0.75 -11.42 -7.59
CA LYS A 15 2.17 -11.82 -7.75
C LYS A 15 3.13 -11.03 -6.88
N LEU A 16 2.90 -9.73 -6.71
CA LEU A 16 3.81 -8.81 -6.02
C LEU A 16 3.39 -8.51 -4.58
N LYS A 17 2.54 -9.33 -3.98
CA LYS A 17 2.08 -9.14 -2.60
C LYS A 17 3.24 -8.97 -1.59
N ALA A 18 4.35 -9.69 -1.78
CA ALA A 18 5.53 -9.61 -0.91
C ALA A 18 6.40 -8.35 -1.15
N ALA A 19 6.19 -7.65 -2.26
CA ALA A 19 7.01 -6.52 -2.67
C ALA A 19 6.47 -5.16 -2.21
N SER A 20 5.31 -5.14 -1.52
CA SER A 20 4.68 -3.91 -1.00
C SER A 20 4.52 -2.85 -2.10
N VAL A 21 3.62 -3.11 -3.04
CA VAL A 21 3.33 -2.26 -4.21
C VAL A 21 2.07 -1.41 -3.94
N PRO A 22 2.19 -0.12 -3.56
CA PRO A 22 1.04 0.72 -3.28
C PRO A 22 0.38 1.30 -4.52
N ARG A 23 1.14 1.46 -5.61
CA ARG A 23 0.64 2.09 -6.85
C ARG A 23 1.18 1.42 -8.10
N ILE A 24 0.27 1.23 -9.06
CA ILE A 24 0.58 0.74 -10.40
C ILE A 24 -0.04 1.74 -11.39
N PHE A 25 0.80 2.32 -12.26
CA PHE A 25 0.35 3.16 -13.37
C PHE A 25 0.44 2.37 -14.66
N ILE A 26 -0.59 2.45 -15.48
CA ILE A 26 -0.69 1.78 -16.77
C ILE A 26 -0.85 2.87 -17.84
N GLU A 27 0.16 2.98 -18.68
CA GLU A 27 0.17 3.90 -19.82
C GLU A 27 0.03 3.08 -21.11
N ARG A 28 -0.78 3.57 -22.04
CA ARG A 28 -1.01 2.93 -23.33
C ARG A 28 -0.49 3.83 -24.44
N ALA A 29 0.39 3.29 -25.28
CA ALA A 29 0.89 3.97 -26.47
C ALA A 29 0.68 3.03 -27.68
N GLY A 30 -0.44 3.19 -28.38
CA GLY A 30 -0.84 2.31 -29.47
C GLY A 30 -1.07 0.87 -28.99
N GLN A 31 -0.30 -0.07 -29.53
CA GLN A 31 -0.36 -1.48 -29.14
C GLN A 31 0.56 -1.86 -27.96
N ARG A 32 1.41 -0.94 -27.51
CA ARG A 32 2.34 -1.16 -26.40
C ARG A 32 1.72 -0.70 -25.10
N ILE A 33 1.89 -1.48 -24.04
CA ILE A 33 1.44 -1.17 -22.69
C ILE A 33 2.68 -0.96 -21.82
N ARG A 34 2.77 0.21 -21.18
CA ARG A 34 3.81 0.48 -20.19
C ARG A 34 3.20 0.42 -18.81
N VAL A 35 3.74 -0.44 -17.95
CA VAL A 35 3.33 -0.61 -16.57
C VAL A 35 4.42 -0.07 -15.66
N LYS A 36 4.14 1.03 -14.96
CA LYS A 36 5.03 1.60 -13.94
C LYS A 36 4.62 1.08 -12.56
N ILE A 37 5.51 0.37 -11.90
CA ILE A 37 5.29 -0.24 -10.58
C ILE A 37 6.07 0.55 -9.55
N TYR A 38 5.36 1.18 -8.61
CA TYR A 38 5.99 1.84 -7.47
C TYR A 38 6.09 0.84 -6.32
N THR A 39 7.29 0.63 -5.79
CA THR A 39 7.54 -0.34 -4.72
C THR A 39 8.51 0.21 -3.68
N ALA A 40 8.31 -0.21 -2.42
CA ALA A 40 9.26 0.05 -1.35
C ALA A 40 10.45 -0.94 -1.36
N ARG A 41 10.31 -2.06 -2.08
CA ARG A 41 11.31 -3.12 -2.13
C ARG A 41 11.63 -3.52 -3.57
N PRO A 42 12.33 -2.67 -4.34
CA PRO A 42 12.62 -2.94 -5.74
C PRO A 42 13.41 -4.24 -5.95
N GLY A 43 14.30 -4.60 -5.03
CA GLY A 43 15.08 -5.82 -5.11
C GLY A 43 14.25 -7.10 -5.13
N VAL A 44 13.09 -7.11 -4.49
CA VAL A 44 12.16 -8.28 -4.51
C VAL A 44 11.49 -8.43 -5.88
N VAL A 45 11.17 -7.30 -6.53
CA VAL A 45 10.52 -7.30 -7.86
C VAL A 45 11.51 -7.61 -8.96
N ILE A 46 12.73 -7.10 -8.88
CA ILE A 46 13.79 -7.32 -9.87
C ILE A 46 14.34 -8.75 -9.76
N GLY A 47 14.49 -9.24 -8.53
CA GLY A 47 15.08 -10.55 -8.25
C GLY A 47 16.58 -10.63 -8.53
N GLN A 48 17.15 -11.82 -8.37
CA GLN A 48 18.56 -12.04 -8.65
C GLN A 48 18.84 -11.87 -10.16
N LYS A 49 19.78 -10.99 -10.50
CA LYS A 49 20.19 -10.70 -11.90
C LYS A 49 19.03 -10.34 -12.84
N GLY A 50 17.92 -9.84 -12.32
CA GLY A 50 16.77 -9.43 -13.15
C GLY A 50 15.83 -10.56 -13.57
N SER A 51 16.04 -11.79 -13.12
CA SER A 51 15.26 -12.97 -13.55
C SER A 51 13.77 -12.87 -13.21
N ALA A 52 13.43 -12.33 -12.02
CA ALA A 52 12.05 -12.17 -11.62
C ALA A 52 11.30 -11.14 -12.48
N LEU A 53 11.99 -10.07 -12.88
CA LEU A 53 11.43 -9.05 -13.78
C LEU A 53 11.15 -9.62 -15.18
N GLU A 54 12.07 -10.41 -15.73
CA GLU A 54 11.87 -11.03 -17.04
C GLU A 54 10.73 -12.03 -17.03
N THR A 55 10.64 -12.86 -15.98
CA THR A 55 9.50 -13.77 -15.78
C THR A 55 8.19 -13.00 -15.68
N LEU A 56 8.16 -11.89 -14.93
CA LEU A 56 6.99 -11.05 -14.78
C LEU A 56 6.55 -10.45 -16.13
N LYS A 57 7.50 -9.95 -16.94
CA LYS A 57 7.23 -9.44 -18.29
C LYS A 57 6.64 -10.52 -19.19
N ALA A 58 7.25 -11.72 -19.21
CA ALA A 58 6.79 -12.83 -20.02
C ALA A 58 5.37 -13.28 -19.64
N ASP A 59 5.09 -13.35 -18.34
CA ASP A 59 3.76 -13.74 -17.85
C ASP A 59 2.70 -12.68 -18.16
N LEU A 60 3.03 -11.40 -18.06
CA LEU A 60 2.13 -10.31 -18.45
C LEU A 60 1.88 -10.29 -19.96
N ALA A 61 2.92 -10.50 -20.79
CA ALA A 61 2.79 -10.56 -22.23
C ALA A 61 1.89 -11.74 -22.66
N LYS A 62 2.05 -12.92 -22.04
CA LYS A 62 1.17 -14.08 -22.26
C LYS A 62 -0.28 -13.79 -21.86
N PHE A 63 -0.46 -13.14 -20.71
CA PHE A 63 -1.79 -12.83 -20.17
C PHE A 63 -2.57 -11.83 -21.05
N LEU A 64 -1.87 -10.87 -21.65
CA LEU A 64 -2.48 -9.78 -22.42
C LEU A 64 -2.45 -10.01 -23.93
N GLY A 65 -1.59 -10.91 -24.43
CA GLY A 65 -1.34 -11.09 -25.87
C GLY A 65 -0.76 -9.85 -26.56
N LYS A 66 -0.09 -8.97 -25.79
CA LYS A 66 0.48 -7.69 -26.25
C LYS A 66 1.89 -7.51 -25.68
N ASP A 67 2.66 -6.64 -26.33
CA ASP A 67 3.99 -6.26 -25.84
C ASP A 67 3.87 -5.34 -24.62
N VAL A 68 4.54 -5.72 -23.52
CA VAL A 68 4.45 -5.03 -22.22
C VAL A 68 5.83 -4.58 -21.77
N LEU A 69 5.96 -3.30 -21.52
CA LEU A 69 7.13 -2.70 -20.88
C LEU A 69 6.84 -2.54 -19.38
N VAL A 70 7.70 -3.10 -18.54
CA VAL A 70 7.60 -2.96 -17.07
C VAL A 70 8.73 -2.06 -16.60
N ASP A 71 8.36 -0.99 -15.91
CA ASP A 71 9.26 0.00 -15.31
C ASP A 71 9.07 0.00 -13.79
N ILE A 72 10.17 -0.12 -13.04
CA ILE A 72 10.14 -0.21 -11.57
C ILE A 72 10.66 1.09 -10.99
N GLN A 73 9.85 1.73 -10.14
CA GLN A 73 10.18 2.96 -9.44
C GLN A 73 10.27 2.71 -7.93
N GLU A 74 11.38 3.12 -7.35
CA GLU A 74 11.59 3.01 -5.90
C GLU A 74 10.90 4.13 -5.13
N ILE A 75 10.25 3.77 -4.02
CA ILE A 75 9.69 4.72 -3.07
C ILE A 75 10.73 5.03 -2.00
N LYS A 76 11.29 6.24 -2.04
CA LYS A 76 12.35 6.66 -1.11
C LYS A 76 11.90 6.74 0.36
N LYS A 77 10.62 7.13 0.62
CA LYS A 77 10.05 7.31 1.96
C LYS A 77 8.77 6.47 2.11
N PRO A 78 8.88 5.16 2.40
CA PRO A 78 7.70 4.28 2.51
C PRO A 78 6.77 4.68 3.67
N ASP A 79 7.30 5.26 4.76
CA ASP A 79 6.53 5.71 5.92
C ASP A 79 5.62 6.92 5.63
N LEU A 80 5.77 7.57 4.47
CA LEU A 80 4.87 8.63 3.99
C LEU A 80 3.83 8.14 3.01
N VAL A 81 3.77 6.85 2.71
CA VAL A 81 2.77 6.25 1.83
C VAL A 81 1.74 5.51 2.68
N ALA A 82 0.51 6.03 2.73
CA ALA A 82 -0.53 5.55 3.63
C ALA A 82 -0.85 4.05 3.45
N TYR A 83 -0.85 3.55 2.22
CA TYR A 83 -1.07 2.14 1.94
C TYR A 83 0.00 1.23 2.56
N LEU A 84 1.28 1.60 2.43
CA LEU A 84 2.41 0.83 2.98
C LEU A 84 2.39 0.80 4.51
N VAL A 85 2.03 1.93 5.11
CA VAL A 85 1.86 2.01 6.56
C VAL A 85 0.70 1.12 7.03
N ALA A 86 -0.43 1.16 6.32
CA ALA A 86 -1.58 0.30 6.61
C ALA A 86 -1.21 -1.20 6.48
N GLU A 87 -0.49 -1.58 5.42
CA GLU A 87 0.00 -2.95 5.22
C GLU A 87 0.96 -3.39 6.34
N SER A 88 1.89 -2.53 6.74
CA SER A 88 2.81 -2.81 7.86
C SER A 88 2.08 -3.04 9.19
N VAL A 89 1.05 -2.23 9.47
CA VAL A 89 0.22 -2.40 10.67
C VAL A 89 -0.59 -3.69 10.57
N ALA A 90 -1.20 -3.99 9.42
CA ALA A 90 -1.96 -5.22 9.20
C ALA A 90 -1.10 -6.47 9.45
N LEU A 91 0.13 -6.52 8.92
CA LEU A 91 1.08 -7.61 9.17
C LEU A 91 1.47 -7.75 10.65
N GLN A 92 1.60 -6.63 11.38
CA GLN A 92 1.86 -6.69 12.82
C GLN A 92 0.67 -7.25 13.59
N LEU A 93 -0.57 -6.92 13.19
CA LEU A 93 -1.79 -7.47 13.79
C LEU A 93 -1.92 -8.98 13.53
N GLU A 94 -1.60 -9.44 12.32
CA GLU A 94 -1.56 -10.86 11.97
C GLU A 94 -0.54 -11.63 12.83
N ARG A 95 0.59 -11.00 13.16
CA ARG A 95 1.62 -11.54 14.07
C ARG A 95 1.27 -11.41 15.55
N ARG A 96 0.01 -11.08 15.88
CA ARG A 96 -0.50 -10.92 17.24
C ARG A 96 0.19 -9.84 18.08
N VAL A 97 0.77 -8.83 17.46
CA VAL A 97 1.27 -7.64 18.16
C VAL A 97 0.07 -6.85 18.69
N SER A 98 0.18 -6.32 19.93
CA SER A 98 -0.86 -5.45 20.49
C SER A 98 -1.17 -4.29 19.53
N PHE A 99 -2.45 -4.12 19.18
CA PHE A 99 -2.90 -3.11 18.25
C PHE A 99 -2.53 -1.69 18.72
N ARG A 100 -2.57 -1.40 20.03
CA ARG A 100 -2.17 -0.09 20.58
C ARG A 100 -0.68 0.18 20.36
N ARG A 101 0.17 -0.83 20.51
CA ARG A 101 1.61 -0.71 20.25
C ARG A 101 1.91 -0.52 18.77
N ALA A 102 1.23 -1.29 17.90
CA ALA A 102 1.35 -1.18 16.45
C ALA A 102 0.97 0.22 15.95
N ILE A 103 -0.17 0.75 16.41
CA ILE A 103 -0.66 2.09 16.06
C ILE A 103 0.35 3.17 16.51
N LYS A 104 0.79 3.15 17.78
CA LYS A 104 1.74 4.14 18.30
C LYS A 104 3.05 4.13 17.53
N LYS A 105 3.60 2.94 17.24
CA LYS A 105 4.83 2.78 16.47
C LYS A 105 4.68 3.35 15.06
N ALA A 106 3.61 2.99 14.34
CA ALA A 106 3.34 3.48 13.00
C ALA A 106 3.21 5.01 12.95
N ILE A 107 2.45 5.61 13.87
CA ILE A 107 2.30 7.07 13.96
C ILE A 107 3.66 7.74 14.24
N SER A 108 4.46 7.19 15.15
CA SER A 108 5.79 7.73 15.45
C SER A 108 6.72 7.67 14.24
N SER A 109 6.75 6.56 13.51
CA SER A 109 7.54 6.42 12.27
C SER A 109 7.14 7.44 11.21
N CYS A 110 5.83 7.61 10.96
CA CYS A 110 5.33 8.58 9.97
C CYS A 110 5.71 10.01 10.34
N MET A 111 5.57 10.40 11.63
CA MET A 111 5.96 11.73 12.09
C MET A 111 7.47 11.96 11.97
N SER A 112 8.29 10.95 12.28
CA SER A 112 9.75 11.01 12.11
C SER A 112 10.16 11.10 10.63
N ALA A 113 9.37 10.53 9.71
CA ALA A 113 9.61 10.63 8.28
C ALA A 113 9.26 12.00 7.68
N GLY A 114 8.60 12.87 8.47
CA GLY A 114 8.26 14.25 8.09
C GLY A 114 6.80 14.44 7.68
N ALA A 115 5.87 13.65 8.20
CA ALA A 115 4.44 13.91 8.06
C ALA A 115 3.99 15.04 9.00
N ASP A 116 3.15 15.96 8.51
CA ASP A 116 2.57 17.04 9.32
C ASP A 116 1.42 16.54 10.21
N GLY A 117 0.83 15.44 9.86
CA GLY A 117 -0.18 14.77 10.66
C GLY A 117 -0.50 13.36 10.17
N VAL A 118 -0.89 12.51 11.11
CA VAL A 118 -1.25 11.11 10.86
C VAL A 118 -2.47 10.74 11.68
N LYS A 119 -3.45 10.12 11.05
CA LYS A 119 -4.57 9.45 11.70
C LYS A 119 -4.57 7.98 11.30
N LEU A 120 -4.65 7.09 12.27
CA LEU A 120 -4.72 5.66 12.06
C LEU A 120 -5.93 5.10 12.79
N GLN A 121 -6.73 4.29 12.10
CA GLN A 121 -7.94 3.69 12.63
C GLN A 121 -7.90 2.18 12.37
N VAL A 122 -8.23 1.41 13.38
CA VAL A 122 -8.38 -0.05 13.28
C VAL A 122 -9.78 -0.45 13.75
N SER A 123 -10.42 -1.34 13.01
CA SER A 123 -11.80 -1.76 13.25
C SER A 123 -11.94 -3.27 13.12
N GLY A 124 -12.55 -3.92 14.09
CA GLY A 124 -12.77 -5.36 14.11
C GLY A 124 -12.68 -5.92 15.52
N ARG A 125 -12.43 -7.22 15.64
CA ARG A 125 -12.23 -7.94 16.91
C ARG A 125 -10.82 -7.68 17.45
N LEU A 126 -10.59 -6.50 18.00
CA LEU A 126 -9.28 -6.05 18.46
C LEU A 126 -8.80 -6.86 19.65
N GLY A 127 -7.61 -7.48 19.49
CA GLY A 127 -7.03 -8.36 20.50
C GLY A 127 -7.81 -9.66 20.73
N GLY A 128 -8.68 -10.07 19.81
CA GLY A 128 -9.51 -11.26 19.93
C GLY A 128 -10.80 -11.07 20.71
N ALA A 129 -11.17 -9.83 21.06
CA ALA A 129 -12.43 -9.53 21.78
C ALA A 129 -13.64 -10.04 20.99
N GLU A 130 -14.66 -10.58 21.69
CA GLU A 130 -15.87 -11.09 21.04
C GLU A 130 -16.67 -9.97 20.32
N ILE A 131 -16.72 -8.78 20.93
CA ILE A 131 -17.40 -7.62 20.37
C ILE A 131 -16.41 -6.81 19.55
N ALA A 132 -16.72 -6.64 18.27
CA ALA A 132 -15.96 -5.76 17.38
C ALA A 132 -16.09 -4.31 17.81
N ARG A 133 -14.98 -3.57 17.73
CA ARG A 133 -14.94 -2.14 18.01
C ARG A 133 -13.98 -1.42 17.10
N THR A 134 -14.09 -0.11 17.08
CA THR A 134 -13.21 0.77 16.33
C THR A 134 -12.38 1.58 17.29
N GLU A 135 -11.05 1.53 17.15
CA GLU A 135 -10.12 2.42 17.85
C GLU A 135 -9.29 3.21 16.86
N TRP A 136 -9.04 4.47 17.18
CA TRP A 136 -8.23 5.33 16.35
C TRP A 136 -7.31 6.22 17.20
N GLN A 137 -6.21 6.62 16.63
CA GLN A 137 -5.30 7.61 17.19
C GLN A 137 -4.88 8.59 16.11
N ARG A 138 -4.64 9.83 16.50
CA ARG A 138 -4.10 10.87 15.62
C ARG A 138 -2.95 11.61 16.30
N LYS A 139 -2.04 12.11 15.49
CA LYS A 139 -0.99 13.02 15.91
C LYS A 139 -0.78 14.07 14.82
N GLY A 140 -0.62 15.33 15.21
CA GLY A 140 -0.52 16.43 14.26
C GLY A 140 -1.88 16.89 13.71
N ARG A 141 -1.83 17.67 12.63
CA ARG A 141 -2.99 18.26 11.96
C ARG A 141 -3.46 17.36 10.81
N ILE A 142 -4.78 17.20 10.66
CA ILE A 142 -5.37 16.45 9.53
C ILE A 142 -6.64 17.17 9.10
N PRO A 143 -6.54 18.13 8.16
CA PRO A 143 -7.67 18.92 7.70
C PRO A 143 -8.43 18.18 6.60
N LEU A 144 -9.38 17.32 6.96
CA LEU A 144 -10.12 16.47 6.01
C LEU A 144 -11.14 17.25 5.15
N HIS A 145 -11.48 18.49 5.50
CA HIS A 145 -12.44 19.30 4.76
C HIS A 145 -11.83 20.29 3.77
N THR A 146 -10.52 20.47 3.80
CA THR A 146 -9.82 21.44 2.96
C THR A 146 -9.31 20.76 1.69
N LEU A 147 -9.82 21.14 0.51
CA LEU A 147 -9.50 20.48 -0.76
C LEU A 147 -8.05 20.66 -1.22
N ARG A 148 -7.40 21.76 -0.85
CA ARG A 148 -6.00 22.03 -1.22
C ARG A 148 -4.96 21.25 -0.41
N GLU A 149 -5.38 20.48 0.58
CA GLU A 149 -4.49 19.73 1.46
C GLU A 149 -4.15 18.36 0.86
N ASN A 150 -2.86 18.03 0.87
CA ASN A 150 -2.38 16.75 0.37
C ASN A 150 -2.50 15.67 1.44
N ILE A 151 -3.60 14.94 1.42
CA ILE A 151 -3.84 13.82 2.34
C ILE A 151 -3.79 12.51 1.56
N ASP A 152 -2.83 11.67 1.89
CA ASP A 152 -2.73 10.32 1.36
C ASP A 152 -3.57 9.37 2.22
N TYR A 153 -4.37 8.52 1.57
CA TYR A 153 -5.24 7.56 2.22
C TYR A 153 -4.86 6.14 1.82
N GLY A 154 -4.79 5.24 2.79
CA GLY A 154 -4.56 3.82 2.58
C GLY A 154 -5.49 2.96 3.41
N PHE A 155 -5.96 1.87 2.82
CA PHE A 155 -6.78 0.86 3.47
C PHE A 155 -6.20 -0.53 3.23
N THR A 156 -6.13 -1.34 4.28
CA THR A 156 -5.69 -2.74 4.22
C THR A 156 -6.44 -3.57 5.26
N GLU A 157 -6.65 -4.84 4.97
CA GLU A 157 -7.25 -5.79 5.89
C GLU A 157 -6.19 -6.74 6.44
N ALA A 158 -6.17 -6.93 7.77
CA ALA A 158 -5.40 -7.95 8.45
C ALA A 158 -6.27 -9.21 8.64
N ASN A 159 -5.79 -10.35 8.18
CA ASN A 159 -6.48 -11.64 8.34
C ASN A 159 -6.01 -12.28 9.64
N THR A 160 -6.82 -12.19 10.70
CA THR A 160 -6.53 -12.80 11.99
C THR A 160 -7.35 -14.08 12.18
N VAL A 161 -6.95 -14.90 13.15
CA VAL A 161 -7.69 -16.13 13.53
C VAL A 161 -9.16 -15.83 13.93
N TYR A 162 -9.41 -14.62 14.45
CA TYR A 162 -10.73 -14.19 14.90
C TYR A 162 -11.54 -13.45 13.83
N GLY A 163 -11.02 -13.34 12.61
CA GLY A 163 -11.64 -12.64 11.50
C GLY A 163 -10.77 -11.50 10.95
N LYS A 164 -11.36 -10.67 10.08
CA LYS A 164 -10.67 -9.55 9.46
C LYS A 164 -10.68 -8.31 10.34
N ILE A 165 -9.56 -7.61 10.38
CA ILE A 165 -9.43 -6.30 11.01
C ILE A 165 -9.11 -5.29 9.91
N GLY A 166 -9.97 -4.30 9.72
CA GLY A 166 -9.72 -3.20 8.77
C GLY A 166 -8.77 -2.17 9.37
N VAL A 167 -7.75 -1.79 8.60
CA VAL A 167 -6.79 -0.75 8.94
C VAL A 167 -6.92 0.40 7.96
N LYS A 168 -7.24 1.60 8.44
CA LYS A 168 -7.33 2.83 7.67
C LYS A 168 -6.27 3.82 8.14
N VAL A 169 -5.54 4.42 7.20
CA VAL A 169 -4.47 5.38 7.48
C VAL A 169 -4.68 6.62 6.65
N TRP A 170 -4.55 7.79 7.27
CA TRP A 170 -4.51 9.10 6.62
C TRP A 170 -3.20 9.78 7.00
N ILE A 171 -2.44 10.20 6.01
CA ILE A 171 -1.17 10.91 6.19
C ILE A 171 -1.27 12.27 5.52
N TYR A 172 -1.13 13.31 6.30
CA TYR A 172 -1.08 14.68 5.81
C TYR A 172 0.36 15.06 5.49
N LYS A 173 0.59 15.52 4.25
CA LYS A 173 1.93 15.85 3.70
C LYS A 173 2.14 17.35 3.46
N GLY A 174 1.20 18.18 3.89
CA GLY A 174 1.23 19.62 3.64
C GLY A 174 0.24 20.06 2.56
N GLU A 175 0.25 21.34 2.25
CA GLU A 175 -0.59 21.93 1.20
C GLU A 175 -0.01 21.68 -0.19
N VAL A 176 -0.88 21.52 -1.17
CA VAL A 176 -0.55 21.55 -2.60
C VAL A 176 -0.87 22.96 -3.09
N LEU A 177 0.16 23.70 -3.43
CA LEU A 177 0.05 25.04 -4.04
C LEU A 177 -0.19 24.90 -5.55
#